data_987177eba67923317c4ae91eba4e029f
#
_entry.id   987177eba67923317c4ae91eba4e029f
#
_cell.length_a   1.000
_cell.length_b   1.000
_cell.length_c   1.000
_cell.angle_alpha   90.00
_cell.angle_beta   90.00
_cell.angle_gamma   90.00
#
_symmetry.space_group_name_H-M   'P 1'
#
loop_
_entity.id
_entity.type
_entity.pdbx_description
1 polymer ?
#
loop_
_entity_poly.entity_id
_entity_poly.type
_entity_poly.pdbx_seq_one_letter_code
_entity_poly.pdbx_strand_id
1 'polypeptide(L)'
;MPEGNTVLRIARAHNRDLAGRRVRVSAAQKTFAKEARLLDGRVFERAEARGKHLFHHWRGGPIVHVHLGRFGDFHRREAPPPPPRPTVRMRLAIRDLAWDLIGPPTCEIVTPEERAAILARLGPDPLSSRPDAERVFARLRRTDVPIAHALLDQRVLAGVGNIFRAEALFVDGIHPLRPASSLTPAELARLWATVRRMMRRAVRRERTFTLEPADSLPSRRRSGARGSGWPRS
;
A
#
# COMPACT_ATOMS: atom_id res chain seq x y z
N MET A 1 -3.02 -4.21 -7.75
CA MET A 1 -2.46 -2.85 -7.56
C MET A 1 -1.93 -2.75 -6.14
N PRO A 2 -0.65 -2.42 -5.94
CA PRO A 2 -0.06 -2.31 -4.60
C PRO A 2 -0.72 -1.18 -3.77
N GLU A 3 -1.12 -1.51 -2.55
CA GLU A 3 -1.61 -0.56 -1.54
C GLU A 3 -0.73 -0.66 -0.29
N GLY A 4 -1.03 0.08 0.77
CA GLY A 4 -0.19 0.14 1.98
C GLY A 4 0.13 -1.22 2.62
N ASN A 5 -0.80 -2.17 2.57
CA ASN A 5 -0.58 -3.55 3.04
C ASN A 5 0.52 -4.26 2.25
N THR A 6 0.56 -4.09 0.94
CA THR A 6 1.60 -4.66 0.06
C THR A 6 2.96 -4.08 0.39
N VAL A 7 3.04 -2.75 0.52
CA VAL A 7 4.29 -2.05 0.85
C VAL A 7 4.82 -2.47 2.22
N LEU A 8 3.94 -2.60 3.22
CA LEU A 8 4.34 -3.06 4.56
C LEU A 8 4.83 -4.52 4.56
N ARG A 9 4.20 -5.41 3.76
CA ARG A 9 4.66 -6.79 3.62
C ARG A 9 6.05 -6.85 2.99
N ILE A 10 6.28 -6.09 1.93
CA ILE A 10 7.59 -6.00 1.27
C ILE A 10 8.64 -5.48 2.27
N ALA A 11 8.35 -4.40 3.00
CA ALA A 11 9.27 -3.88 4.01
C ALA A 11 9.63 -4.93 5.07
N ARG A 12 8.65 -5.70 5.55
CA ARG A 12 8.88 -6.78 6.51
C ARG A 12 9.73 -7.91 5.92
N ALA A 13 9.47 -8.30 4.68
CA ALA A 13 10.23 -9.33 3.99
C ALA A 13 11.68 -8.89 3.75
N HIS A 14 11.89 -7.65 3.31
CA HIS A 14 13.23 -7.10 3.15
C HIS A 14 13.98 -6.99 4.49
N ASN A 15 13.32 -6.60 5.56
CA ASN A 15 13.93 -6.58 6.89
C ASN A 15 14.35 -7.98 7.35
N ARG A 16 13.51 -8.99 7.15
CA ARG A 16 13.83 -10.38 7.48
C ARG A 16 15.01 -10.90 6.67
N ASP A 17 15.01 -10.61 5.37
CA ASP A 17 15.95 -11.23 4.44
C ASP A 17 17.29 -10.45 4.32
N LEU A 18 17.28 -9.11 4.48
CA LEU A 18 18.41 -8.24 4.13
C LEU A 18 18.98 -7.43 5.30
N ALA A 19 18.22 -7.19 6.38
CA ALA A 19 18.70 -6.30 7.44
C ALA A 19 20.00 -6.78 8.08
N GLY A 20 20.94 -5.86 8.26
CA GLY A 20 22.27 -6.11 8.79
C GLY A 20 23.26 -6.76 7.82
N ARG A 21 22.82 -7.12 6.61
CA ARG A 21 23.66 -7.81 5.61
C ARG A 21 24.28 -6.84 4.62
N ARG A 22 25.48 -7.20 4.10
CA ARG A 22 26.05 -6.57 2.90
C ARG A 22 25.26 -7.06 1.69
N VAL A 23 24.73 -6.11 0.92
CA VAL A 23 23.87 -6.42 -0.23
C VAL A 23 24.55 -5.96 -1.51
N ARG A 24 24.62 -6.84 -2.50
CA ARG A 24 25.00 -6.47 -3.86
C ARG A 24 23.80 -5.82 -4.53
N VAL A 25 24.03 -4.62 -5.07
CA VAL A 25 22.98 -3.85 -5.74
C VAL A 25 23.35 -3.69 -7.20
N SER A 26 22.43 -4.06 -8.08
CA SER A 26 22.58 -3.89 -9.53
C SER A 26 21.31 -3.38 -10.17
N ALA A 27 21.43 -2.81 -11.35
CA ALA A 27 20.31 -2.33 -12.17
C ALA A 27 20.54 -2.75 -13.62
N ALA A 28 19.55 -3.37 -14.23
CA ALA A 28 19.56 -3.63 -15.67
C ALA A 28 19.17 -2.38 -16.47
N GLN A 29 18.38 -1.50 -15.85
CA GLN A 29 17.95 -0.24 -16.46
C GLN A 29 18.93 0.90 -16.15
N LYS A 30 19.29 1.68 -17.17
CA LYS A 30 20.21 2.84 -17.04
C LYS A 30 19.72 3.89 -16.03
N THR A 31 18.40 4.01 -15.86
CA THR A 31 17.73 4.99 -14.98
C THR A 31 18.04 4.84 -13.49
N PHE A 32 18.61 3.71 -13.06
CA PHE A 32 19.04 3.49 -11.67
C PHE A 32 20.47 2.95 -11.57
N ALA A 33 21.23 2.92 -12.66
CA ALA A 33 22.54 2.31 -12.70
C ALA A 33 23.59 3.08 -11.86
N LYS A 34 23.49 4.41 -11.78
CA LYS A 34 24.38 5.26 -10.98
C LYS A 34 24.13 5.02 -9.49
N GLU A 35 22.88 5.04 -9.09
CA GLU A 35 22.43 4.82 -7.72
C GLU A 35 22.78 3.40 -7.25
N ALA A 36 22.59 2.41 -8.12
CA ALA A 36 22.97 1.02 -7.82
C ALA A 36 24.46 0.88 -7.46
N ARG A 37 25.36 1.56 -8.22
CA ARG A 37 26.81 1.56 -7.91
C ARG A 37 27.14 2.20 -6.56
N LEU A 38 26.41 3.26 -6.18
CA LEU A 38 26.60 3.92 -4.88
C LEU A 38 26.20 3.02 -3.71
N LEU A 39 25.24 2.12 -3.94
CA LEU A 39 24.68 1.23 -2.92
C LEU A 39 25.37 -0.13 -2.88
N ASP A 40 26.03 -0.54 -3.96
CA ASP A 40 26.61 -1.88 -4.08
C ASP A 40 27.63 -2.18 -2.97
N GLY A 41 27.45 -3.33 -2.34
CA GLY A 41 28.29 -3.78 -1.22
C GLY A 41 28.07 -3.07 0.12
N ARG A 42 27.12 -2.12 0.21
CA ARG A 42 26.77 -1.49 1.49
C ARG A 42 25.91 -2.42 2.35
N VAL A 43 25.88 -2.12 3.65
CA VAL A 43 25.00 -2.81 4.60
C VAL A 43 23.59 -2.22 4.51
N PHE A 44 22.61 -3.08 4.23
CA PHE A 44 21.20 -2.72 4.30
C PHE A 44 20.78 -2.65 5.77
N GLU A 45 20.35 -1.50 6.24
CA GLU A 45 19.98 -1.32 7.65
C GLU A 45 18.56 -1.76 7.91
N ARG A 46 17.61 -1.18 7.19
CA ARG A 46 16.18 -1.49 7.33
C ARG A 46 15.37 -1.01 6.15
N ALA A 47 14.20 -1.63 5.98
CA ALA A 47 13.11 -1.12 5.14
C ALA A 47 12.01 -0.53 6.04
N GLU A 48 11.46 0.60 5.61
CA GLU A 48 10.36 1.30 6.26
C GLU A 48 9.22 1.50 5.27
N ALA A 49 7.99 1.21 5.70
CA ALA A 49 6.77 1.46 4.93
C ALA A 49 5.95 2.58 5.58
N ARG A 50 5.49 3.54 4.76
CA ARG A 50 4.57 4.60 5.17
C ARG A 50 3.57 4.85 4.06
N GLY A 51 2.31 4.49 4.30
CA GLY A 51 1.30 4.48 3.26
C GLY A 51 1.72 3.60 2.08
N LYS A 52 1.85 4.20 0.90
CA LYS A 52 2.30 3.51 -0.33
C LYS A 52 3.78 3.73 -0.65
N HIS A 53 4.54 4.32 0.26
CA HIS A 53 5.95 4.63 0.12
C HIS A 53 6.80 3.62 0.88
N LEU A 54 7.85 3.11 0.22
CA LEU A 54 8.86 2.23 0.78
C LEU A 54 10.19 2.97 0.82
N PHE A 55 10.88 2.94 1.96
CA PHE A 55 12.20 3.53 2.14
C PHE A 55 13.19 2.45 2.57
N HIS A 56 14.28 2.28 1.85
CA HIS A 56 15.40 1.44 2.23
C HIS A 56 16.50 2.32 2.82
N HIS A 57 16.87 2.06 4.05
CA HIS A 57 17.95 2.75 4.75
C HIS A 57 19.23 1.94 4.65
N TRP A 58 20.34 2.59 4.29
CA TRP A 58 21.64 1.99 4.10
C TRP A 58 22.67 2.60 5.03
N ARG A 59 23.61 1.80 5.52
CA ARG A 59 24.69 2.29 6.37
C ARG A 59 25.50 3.35 5.64
N GLY A 60 25.75 4.47 6.31
CA GLY A 60 26.43 5.62 5.73
C GLY A 60 25.51 6.63 5.05
N GLY A 61 24.19 6.55 5.27
CA GLY A 61 23.22 7.61 5.03
C GLY A 61 22.31 7.54 3.81
N PRO A 62 22.61 6.84 2.69
CA PRO A 62 21.68 6.82 1.56
C PRO A 62 20.32 6.22 1.94
N ILE A 63 19.26 6.85 1.43
CA ILE A 63 17.87 6.36 1.56
C ILE A 63 17.30 6.18 0.16
N VAL A 64 16.91 4.95 -0.20
CA VAL A 64 16.22 4.70 -1.46
C VAL A 64 14.73 4.78 -1.22
N HIS A 65 14.07 5.68 -1.93
CA HIS A 65 12.61 5.81 -1.98
C HIS A 65 12.06 5.03 -3.16
N VAL A 66 11.09 4.15 -2.89
CA VAL A 66 10.34 3.41 -3.90
C VAL A 66 8.86 3.66 -3.74
N HIS A 67 8.21 4.03 -4.84
CA HIS A 67 6.75 4.01 -4.96
C HIS A 67 6.37 3.01 -6.05
N LEU A 68 5.61 1.97 -5.71
CA LEU A 68 5.30 0.87 -6.64
C LEU A 68 4.31 1.30 -7.73
N GLY A 69 3.53 2.35 -7.48
CA GLY A 69 2.51 2.78 -8.42
C GLY A 69 1.45 1.71 -8.67
N ARG A 70 1.06 1.57 -9.92
CA ARG A 70 0.01 0.63 -10.34
C ARG A 70 0.55 -0.76 -10.64
N PHE A 71 1.77 -0.85 -11.18
CA PHE A 71 2.33 -2.07 -11.78
C PHE A 71 3.66 -2.49 -11.16
N GLY A 72 4.26 -1.66 -10.30
CA GLY A 72 5.52 -2.00 -9.65
C GLY A 72 5.38 -3.14 -8.66
N ASP A 73 6.36 -4.04 -8.65
CA ASP A 73 6.41 -5.13 -7.69
C ASP A 73 7.85 -5.58 -7.41
N PHE A 74 8.04 -6.23 -6.25
CA PHE A 74 9.26 -6.90 -5.88
C PHE A 74 9.10 -8.42 -5.97
N HIS A 75 9.98 -9.05 -6.72
CA HIS A 75 10.00 -10.51 -6.91
C HIS A 75 11.20 -11.13 -6.18
N ARG A 76 10.93 -12.01 -5.24
CA ARG A 76 11.95 -12.80 -4.55
C ARG A 76 12.45 -13.91 -5.48
N ARG A 77 13.77 -14.11 -5.53
CA ARG A 77 14.45 -15.14 -6.30
C ARG A 77 15.33 -15.96 -5.36
N GLU A 78 15.23 -17.28 -5.45
CA GLU A 78 16.15 -18.17 -4.76
C GLU A 78 17.54 -18.16 -5.46
N ALA A 79 18.61 -18.45 -4.72
CA ALA A 79 19.95 -18.57 -5.27
C ALA A 79 20.17 -19.95 -5.95
N PRO A 80 20.96 -20.00 -7.04
CA PRO A 80 21.53 -18.87 -7.76
C PRO A 80 20.46 -18.16 -8.60
N PRO A 81 20.26 -16.85 -8.42
CA PRO A 81 19.28 -16.12 -9.20
C PRO A 81 19.71 -16.04 -10.66
N PRO A 82 18.79 -16.19 -11.62
CA PRO A 82 19.09 -16.00 -13.03
C PRO A 82 19.57 -14.57 -13.29
N PRO A 83 20.25 -14.29 -14.40
CA PRO A 83 20.60 -12.92 -14.79
C PRO A 83 19.37 -12.00 -14.73
N PRO A 84 19.52 -10.74 -14.28
CA PRO A 84 18.39 -9.82 -14.20
C PRO A 84 17.84 -9.50 -15.60
N ARG A 85 16.52 -9.60 -15.76
CA ARG A 85 15.86 -9.21 -17.00
C ARG A 85 16.03 -7.71 -17.26
N PRO A 86 15.98 -7.23 -18.53
CA PRO A 86 16.08 -5.80 -18.86
C PRO A 86 15.04 -4.91 -18.17
N THR A 87 13.92 -5.49 -17.72
CA THR A 87 12.85 -4.80 -16.99
C THR A 87 13.15 -4.55 -15.51
N VAL A 88 14.24 -5.14 -14.97
CA VAL A 88 14.62 -4.98 -13.56
C VAL A 88 15.21 -3.59 -13.35
N ARG A 89 14.52 -2.78 -12.55
CA ARG A 89 14.96 -1.44 -12.15
C ARG A 89 16.08 -1.52 -11.12
N MET A 90 15.94 -2.38 -10.12
CA MET A 90 16.90 -2.59 -9.05
C MET A 90 16.85 -4.06 -8.62
N ARG A 91 18.03 -4.68 -8.48
CA ARG A 91 18.20 -5.98 -7.82
C ARG A 91 18.96 -5.81 -6.53
N LEU A 92 18.44 -6.39 -5.45
CA LEU A 92 19.08 -6.53 -4.14
C LEU A 92 19.44 -8.00 -3.95
N ALA A 93 20.71 -8.34 -3.94
CA ALA A 93 21.17 -9.73 -3.86
C ALA A 93 22.11 -9.97 -2.67
N ILE A 94 21.90 -11.08 -2.01
CA ILE A 94 22.79 -11.69 -1.02
C ILE A 94 23.16 -13.10 -1.48
N ARG A 95 23.96 -13.84 -0.69
CA ARG A 95 24.40 -15.19 -1.05
C ARG A 95 23.24 -16.12 -1.43
N ASP A 96 22.14 -16.07 -0.66
CA ASP A 96 21.11 -17.10 -0.66
C ASP A 96 19.84 -16.70 -1.44
N LEU A 97 19.70 -15.42 -1.80
CA LEU A 97 18.53 -14.91 -2.51
C LEU A 97 18.76 -13.56 -3.18
N ALA A 98 17.84 -13.18 -4.06
CA ALA A 98 17.75 -11.82 -4.59
C ALA A 98 16.30 -11.32 -4.61
N TRP A 99 16.15 -9.99 -4.59
CA TRP A 99 14.90 -9.29 -4.80
C TRP A 99 14.98 -8.40 -6.03
N ASP A 100 14.09 -8.60 -7.01
CA ASP A 100 14.01 -7.84 -8.25
C ASP A 100 12.85 -6.86 -8.20
N LEU A 101 13.13 -5.57 -8.30
CA LEU A 101 12.14 -4.52 -8.47
C LEU A 101 11.85 -4.32 -9.96
N ILE A 102 10.58 -4.44 -10.36
CA ILE A 102 10.13 -4.30 -11.75
C ILE A 102 9.00 -3.28 -11.80
N GLY A 103 9.03 -2.39 -12.80
CA GLY A 103 7.93 -1.49 -13.15
C GLY A 103 7.53 -0.39 -12.16
N PRO A 104 8.38 0.05 -11.21
CA PRO A 104 8.03 1.15 -10.32
C PRO A 104 8.06 2.49 -11.08
N PRO A 105 7.11 3.40 -10.86
CA PRO A 105 7.22 4.78 -11.36
C PRO A 105 8.32 5.56 -10.64
N THR A 106 8.59 5.24 -9.36
CA THR A 106 9.62 5.92 -8.55
C THR A 106 10.57 4.91 -7.95
N CYS A 107 11.86 5.10 -8.19
CA CYS A 107 12.98 4.42 -7.53
C CYS A 107 14.18 5.37 -7.60
N GLU A 108 14.50 6.02 -6.48
CA GLU A 108 15.47 7.12 -6.42
C GLU A 108 16.15 7.17 -5.05
N ILE A 109 17.33 7.77 -4.97
CA ILE A 109 17.96 8.12 -3.69
C ILE A 109 17.41 9.49 -3.27
N VAL A 110 16.98 9.59 -2.02
CA VAL A 110 16.48 10.83 -1.41
C VAL A 110 17.29 11.19 -0.18
N THR A 111 17.35 12.50 0.12
CA THR A 111 17.94 13.00 1.37
C THR A 111 16.99 12.78 2.55
N PRO A 112 17.47 12.89 3.81
CA PRO A 112 16.60 12.87 4.99
C PRO A 112 15.52 13.94 4.93
N GLU A 113 15.83 15.13 4.41
CA GLU A 113 14.91 16.28 4.27
C GLU A 113 13.83 16.00 3.24
N GLU A 114 14.19 15.45 2.08
CA GLU A 114 13.24 15.03 1.03
C GLU A 114 12.32 13.94 1.54
N ARG A 115 12.87 12.93 2.25
CA ARG A 115 12.04 11.90 2.90
C ARG A 115 11.09 12.54 3.91
N ALA A 116 11.55 13.46 4.76
CA ALA A 116 10.70 14.15 5.73
C ALA A 116 9.58 14.93 5.02
N ALA A 117 9.87 15.60 3.91
CA ALA A 117 8.90 16.33 3.10
C ALA A 117 7.84 15.39 2.47
N ILE A 118 8.24 14.19 2.02
CA ILE A 118 7.30 13.16 1.56
C ILE A 118 6.35 12.74 2.70
N LEU A 119 6.92 12.44 3.87
CA LEU A 119 6.14 11.97 5.02
C LEU A 119 5.20 13.05 5.59
N ALA A 120 5.62 14.30 5.60
CA ALA A 120 4.82 15.43 6.11
C ALA A 120 3.52 15.64 5.33
N ARG A 121 3.48 15.26 4.05
CA ARG A 121 2.27 15.34 3.22
C ARG A 121 1.27 14.21 3.48
N LEU A 122 1.68 13.13 4.15
CA LEU A 122 0.81 11.98 4.37
C LEU A 122 -0.13 12.20 5.56
N GLY A 123 -1.34 11.72 5.39
CA GLY A 123 -2.29 11.53 6.47
C GLY A 123 -1.91 10.37 7.39
N PRO A 124 -2.73 10.13 8.42
CA PRO A 124 -2.57 8.96 9.27
C PRO A 124 -2.59 7.65 8.48
N ASP A 125 -1.70 6.73 8.84
CA ASP A 125 -1.62 5.41 8.23
C ASP A 125 -2.35 4.38 9.12
N PRO A 126 -3.40 3.68 8.62
CA PRO A 126 -4.15 2.67 9.39
C PRO A 126 -3.29 1.51 9.88
N LEU A 127 -2.14 1.26 9.22
CA LEU A 127 -1.21 0.20 9.58
C LEU A 127 -0.15 0.63 10.61
N SER A 128 -0.10 1.92 10.95
CA SER A 128 0.76 2.42 12.02
C SER A 128 0.43 1.75 13.35
N SER A 129 1.43 1.62 14.23
CA SER A 129 1.26 1.15 15.62
C SER A 129 0.39 2.11 16.44
N ARG A 130 0.52 3.42 16.18
CA ARG A 130 -0.24 4.50 16.82
C ARG A 130 -0.91 5.36 15.75
N PRO A 131 -2.01 4.89 15.14
CA PRO A 131 -2.69 5.65 14.11
C PRO A 131 -3.58 6.72 14.73
N ASP A 132 -3.57 7.91 14.14
CA ASP A 132 -4.37 9.04 14.59
C ASP A 132 -5.71 9.07 13.82
N ALA A 133 -6.73 8.44 14.39
CA ALA A 133 -8.07 8.39 13.81
C ALA A 133 -8.75 9.76 13.82
N GLU A 134 -8.58 10.54 14.88
CA GLU A 134 -9.24 11.83 15.02
C GLU A 134 -8.79 12.83 13.95
N ARG A 135 -7.52 12.79 13.57
CA ARG A 135 -7.01 13.58 12.46
C ARG A 135 -7.67 13.23 11.12
N VAL A 136 -7.99 11.94 10.90
CA VAL A 136 -8.75 11.49 9.72
C VAL A 136 -10.17 12.04 9.78
N PHE A 137 -10.85 11.86 10.92
CA PHE A 137 -12.24 12.31 11.12
C PHE A 137 -12.36 13.82 10.96
N ALA A 138 -11.45 14.59 11.55
CA ALA A 138 -11.43 16.05 11.43
C ALA A 138 -11.30 16.50 9.97
N ARG A 139 -10.53 15.81 9.15
CA ARG A 139 -10.38 16.13 7.73
C ARG A 139 -11.63 15.74 6.93
N LEU A 140 -12.21 14.57 7.17
CA LEU A 140 -13.42 14.12 6.49
C LEU A 140 -14.61 15.02 6.79
N ARG A 141 -14.76 15.49 8.03
CA ARG A 141 -15.86 16.41 8.43
C ARG A 141 -15.78 17.80 7.76
N ARG A 142 -14.61 18.16 7.21
CA ARG A 142 -14.36 19.50 6.61
C ARG A 142 -14.44 19.51 5.09
N THR A 143 -14.90 18.42 4.46
CA THR A 143 -14.93 18.33 2.99
C THR A 143 -16.20 17.71 2.50
N ASP A 144 -16.81 18.34 1.50
CA ASP A 144 -18.00 17.84 0.80
C ASP A 144 -17.64 16.96 -0.39
N VAL A 145 -16.36 16.70 -0.60
CA VAL A 145 -15.90 15.74 -1.61
C VAL A 145 -16.51 14.37 -1.31
N PRO A 146 -16.98 13.62 -2.34
CA PRO A 146 -17.47 12.26 -2.17
C PRO A 146 -16.55 11.41 -1.33
N ILE A 147 -17.09 10.66 -0.36
CA ILE A 147 -16.29 9.87 0.58
C ILE A 147 -15.33 8.91 -0.13
N ALA A 148 -15.75 8.36 -1.28
CA ALA A 148 -14.87 7.51 -2.07
C ALA A 148 -13.61 8.23 -2.58
N HIS A 149 -13.70 9.50 -2.94
CA HIS A 149 -12.56 10.30 -3.36
C HIS A 149 -11.72 10.74 -2.16
N ALA A 150 -12.36 11.16 -1.07
CA ALA A 150 -11.68 11.56 0.15
C ALA A 150 -10.79 10.44 0.72
N LEU A 151 -11.24 9.19 0.68
CA LEU A 151 -10.47 8.02 1.14
C LEU A 151 -9.24 7.70 0.26
N LEU A 152 -9.20 8.16 -0.99
CA LEU A 152 -8.04 8.00 -1.89
C LEU A 152 -6.98 9.08 -1.70
N ASP A 153 -7.35 10.23 -1.12
CA ASP A 153 -6.39 11.30 -0.84
C ASP A 153 -5.42 10.85 0.25
N GLN A 154 -4.19 10.61 -0.14
CA GLN A 154 -3.13 10.14 0.76
C GLN A 154 -2.81 11.16 1.87
N ARG A 155 -3.23 12.42 1.74
CA ARG A 155 -3.14 13.45 2.78
C ARG A 155 -4.21 13.22 3.86
N VAL A 156 -5.36 12.65 3.50
CA VAL A 156 -6.43 12.30 4.44
C VAL A 156 -6.13 10.97 5.11
N LEU A 157 -5.81 9.95 4.30
CA LEU A 157 -5.66 8.57 4.75
C LEU A 157 -4.56 7.87 3.95
N ALA A 158 -3.38 7.71 4.55
CA ALA A 158 -2.25 7.11 3.86
C ALA A 158 -2.43 5.60 3.67
N GLY A 159 -2.01 5.09 2.51
CA GLY A 159 -1.96 3.67 2.22
C GLY A 159 -3.23 3.06 1.62
N VAL A 160 -4.39 3.67 1.79
CA VAL A 160 -5.64 3.22 1.19
C VAL A 160 -5.63 3.49 -0.32
N GLY A 161 -6.07 2.52 -1.09
CA GLY A 161 -6.26 2.63 -2.52
C GLY A 161 -7.65 2.17 -2.95
N ASN A 162 -7.77 1.81 -4.23
CA ASN A 162 -9.08 1.49 -4.81
C ASN A 162 -9.73 0.25 -4.18
N ILE A 163 -8.93 -0.76 -3.80
CA ILE A 163 -9.45 -2.00 -3.25
C ILE A 163 -10.04 -1.75 -1.86
N PHE A 164 -9.22 -1.26 -0.91
CA PHE A 164 -9.71 -1.05 0.47
C PHE A 164 -10.81 0.01 0.55
N ARG A 165 -10.76 1.06 -0.29
CA ARG A 165 -11.83 2.04 -0.39
C ARG A 165 -13.16 1.38 -0.76
N ALA A 166 -13.19 0.64 -1.89
CA ALA A 166 -14.40 0.04 -2.41
C ALA A 166 -14.99 -0.97 -1.43
N GLU A 167 -14.16 -1.87 -0.92
CA GLU A 167 -14.56 -2.92 0.01
C GLU A 167 -15.05 -2.37 1.35
N ALA A 168 -14.37 -1.38 1.92
CA ALA A 168 -14.77 -0.82 3.20
C ALA A 168 -16.10 -0.06 3.11
N LEU A 169 -16.30 0.72 2.04
CA LEU A 169 -17.58 1.40 1.81
C LEU A 169 -18.71 0.40 1.58
N PHE A 170 -18.46 -0.68 0.85
CA PHE A 170 -19.44 -1.75 0.63
C PHE A 170 -19.85 -2.43 1.95
N VAL A 171 -18.89 -2.85 2.76
CA VAL A 171 -19.13 -3.53 4.04
C VAL A 171 -19.92 -2.64 5.01
N ASP A 172 -19.59 -1.35 5.05
CA ASP A 172 -20.25 -0.42 5.95
C ASP A 172 -21.58 0.16 5.39
N GLY A 173 -21.96 -0.22 4.15
CA GLY A 173 -23.19 0.25 3.51
C GLY A 173 -23.19 1.77 3.21
N ILE A 174 -22.01 2.35 2.99
CA ILE A 174 -21.87 3.79 2.72
C ILE A 174 -21.81 4.02 1.22
N HIS A 175 -22.77 4.83 0.70
CA HIS A 175 -22.77 5.16 -0.72
C HIS A 175 -21.52 5.96 -1.11
N PRO A 176 -20.78 5.58 -2.16
CA PRO A 176 -19.46 6.17 -2.48
C PRO A 176 -19.50 7.65 -2.85
N LEU A 177 -20.62 8.14 -3.39
CA LEU A 177 -20.83 9.55 -3.76
C LEU A 177 -21.37 10.41 -2.61
N ARG A 178 -21.64 9.85 -1.46
CA ARG A 178 -22.08 10.60 -0.29
C ARG A 178 -21.00 11.60 0.14
N PRO A 179 -21.33 12.88 0.43
CA PRO A 179 -20.35 13.84 0.94
C PRO A 179 -19.68 13.34 2.21
N ALA A 180 -18.36 13.47 2.30
CA ALA A 180 -17.62 12.99 3.46
C ALA A 180 -18.03 13.69 4.75
N SER A 181 -18.35 14.99 4.69
CA SER A 181 -18.85 15.80 5.82
C SER A 181 -20.18 15.32 6.40
N SER A 182 -20.99 14.63 5.60
CA SER A 182 -22.32 14.14 6.02
C SER A 182 -22.29 12.84 6.83
N LEU A 183 -21.10 12.22 6.98
CA LEU A 183 -20.97 11.01 7.79
C LEU A 183 -21.05 11.35 9.28
N THR A 184 -21.87 10.60 10.00
CA THR A 184 -21.98 10.71 11.45
C THR A 184 -20.69 10.25 12.14
N PRO A 185 -20.42 10.67 13.39
CA PRO A 185 -19.28 10.18 14.15
C PRO A 185 -19.22 8.65 14.25
N ALA A 186 -20.37 7.99 14.41
CA ALA A 186 -20.47 6.54 14.47
C ALA A 186 -20.10 5.86 13.14
N GLU A 187 -20.52 6.43 12.00
CA GLU A 187 -20.15 5.92 10.69
C GLU A 187 -18.65 6.09 10.42
N LEU A 188 -18.07 7.23 10.79
CA LEU A 188 -16.62 7.48 10.65
C LEU A 188 -15.80 6.47 11.48
N ALA A 189 -16.20 6.24 12.74
CA ALA A 189 -15.53 5.29 13.61
C ALA A 189 -15.62 3.85 13.06
N ARG A 190 -16.79 3.44 12.57
CA ARG A 190 -17.00 2.13 11.95
C ARG A 190 -16.18 1.97 10.68
N LEU A 191 -16.22 2.93 9.76
CA LEU A 191 -15.45 2.92 8.52
C LEU A 191 -13.94 2.83 8.78
N TRP A 192 -13.42 3.61 9.73
CA TRP A 192 -12.04 3.53 10.17
C TRP A 192 -11.67 2.14 10.70
N ALA A 193 -12.52 1.57 11.57
CA ALA A 193 -12.30 0.24 12.12
C ALA A 193 -12.30 -0.83 11.02
N THR A 194 -13.20 -0.74 10.05
CA THR A 194 -13.31 -1.64 8.91
C THR A 194 -12.06 -1.57 8.03
N VAL A 195 -11.65 -0.37 7.59
CA VAL A 195 -10.42 -0.17 6.79
C VAL A 195 -9.21 -0.77 7.52
N ARG A 196 -9.06 -0.46 8.81
CA ARG A 196 -7.93 -0.91 9.61
C ARG A 196 -7.90 -2.43 9.77
N ARG A 197 -9.05 -3.05 10.05
CA ARG A 197 -9.22 -4.50 10.17
C ARG A 197 -8.83 -5.18 8.84
N MET A 198 -9.37 -4.71 7.71
CA MET A 198 -9.10 -5.27 6.39
C MET A 198 -7.61 -5.18 6.01
N MET A 199 -7.01 -3.99 6.16
CA MET A 199 -5.60 -3.79 5.83
C MET A 199 -4.67 -4.65 6.69
N ARG A 200 -4.91 -4.72 8.00
CA ARG A 200 -4.12 -5.58 8.92
C ARG A 200 -4.24 -7.06 8.58
N ARG A 201 -5.44 -7.51 8.22
CA ARG A 201 -5.69 -8.87 7.79
C ARG A 201 -4.96 -9.20 6.49
N ALA A 202 -4.99 -8.29 5.49
CA ALA A 202 -4.29 -8.45 4.22
C ALA A 202 -2.76 -8.52 4.41
N VAL A 203 -2.21 -7.82 5.42
CA VAL A 203 -0.80 -7.96 5.80
C VAL A 203 -0.49 -9.37 6.33
N ARG A 204 -1.38 -9.95 7.15
CA ARG A 204 -1.16 -11.28 7.75
C ARG A 204 -1.33 -12.44 6.77
N ARG A 205 -2.30 -12.33 5.84
CA ARG A 205 -2.67 -13.43 4.92
C ARG A 205 -1.86 -13.46 3.62
N GLU A 206 -0.93 -12.54 3.43
CA GLU A 206 -0.16 -12.38 2.20
C GLU A 206 -0.99 -12.23 0.90
N ARG A 207 -2.29 -12.01 1.03
CA ARG A 207 -3.25 -11.84 -0.06
C ARG A 207 -4.14 -10.62 0.20
N THR A 208 -4.50 -9.92 -0.88
CA THR A 208 -5.43 -8.79 -0.82
C THR A 208 -6.88 -9.28 -0.96
N PHE A 209 -7.28 -10.31 -0.20
CA PHE A 209 -8.70 -10.65 -0.04
C PHE A 209 -9.25 -9.87 1.14
N THR A 210 -10.28 -9.09 0.90
CA THR A 210 -10.83 -8.12 1.84
C THR A 210 -12.13 -8.61 2.46
N LEU A 211 -12.94 -9.38 1.73
CA LEU A 211 -14.23 -9.89 2.21
C LEU A 211 -14.09 -11.24 2.94
N GLU A 212 -14.78 -11.38 4.05
CA GLU A 212 -15.06 -12.67 4.71
C GLU A 212 -16.45 -13.16 4.28
N PRO A 213 -16.76 -14.46 4.43
CA PRO A 213 -18.14 -14.93 4.34
C PRO A 213 -19.09 -14.20 5.29
N ALA A 214 -18.58 -13.74 6.45
CA ALA A 214 -19.34 -12.93 7.41
C ALA A 214 -19.56 -11.48 6.98
N ASP A 215 -18.76 -10.96 6.04
CA ASP A 215 -18.90 -9.62 5.45
C ASP A 215 -19.84 -9.64 4.21
N SER A 216 -20.28 -10.82 3.74
CA SER A 216 -21.33 -10.93 2.73
C SER A 216 -22.63 -10.37 3.31
N LEU A 217 -23.30 -9.50 2.55
CA LEU A 217 -24.61 -8.99 2.92
C LEU A 217 -25.52 -10.17 3.27
N PRO A 218 -26.33 -10.09 4.36
CA PRO A 218 -27.39 -11.06 4.57
C PRO A 218 -28.20 -11.12 3.28
N SER A 219 -28.34 -12.32 2.73
CA SER A 219 -29.13 -12.55 1.52
C SER A 219 -30.46 -11.83 1.72
N ARG A 220 -30.74 -10.81 0.91
CA ARG A 220 -32.10 -10.26 0.84
C ARG A 220 -32.98 -11.47 0.60
N ARG A 221 -33.78 -11.87 1.60
CA ARG A 221 -34.88 -12.81 1.38
C ARG A 221 -35.63 -12.26 0.19
N ARG A 222 -35.62 -13.00 -0.91
CA ARG A 222 -36.53 -12.74 -2.01
C ARG A 222 -37.91 -12.83 -1.41
N SER A 223 -38.50 -11.70 -1.05
CA SER A 223 -39.92 -11.62 -0.87
C SER A 223 -40.53 -11.94 -2.22
N GLY A 224 -41.16 -13.09 -2.28
CA GLY A 224 -41.81 -13.56 -3.48
C GLY A 224 -42.91 -12.59 -3.90
N ALA A 225 -42.63 -11.77 -4.90
CA ALA A 225 -43.64 -11.13 -5.73
C ALA A 225 -43.72 -12.00 -6.99
N ARG A 226 -44.74 -12.83 -7.01
CA ARG A 226 -45.20 -13.50 -8.23
C ARG A 226 -45.77 -12.45 -9.17
N GLY A 227 -45.32 -12.46 -10.38
CA GLY A 227 -46.17 -12.25 -11.56
C GLY A 227 -46.55 -10.81 -11.90
N SER A 228 -46.00 -10.31 -12.99
CA SER A 228 -46.83 -9.78 -14.06
C SER A 228 -46.00 -9.77 -15.33
N GLY A 229 -46.50 -10.47 -16.36
CA GLY A 229 -45.84 -10.69 -17.64
C GLY A 229 -45.65 -9.42 -18.42
N TRP A 230 -44.62 -9.39 -19.19
CA TRP A 230 -44.41 -8.41 -20.26
C TRP A 230 -45.26 -8.81 -21.46
N PRO A 231 -46.08 -7.91 -22.09
CA PRO A 231 -46.69 -8.21 -23.36
C PRO A 231 -45.62 -8.16 -24.47
N ARG A 232 -45.65 -9.20 -25.30
CA ARG A 232 -44.95 -9.21 -26.60
C ARG A 232 -45.73 -8.38 -27.60
N SER A 233 -45.13 -7.44 -28.20
CA SER A 233 -45.46 -6.90 -29.52
C SER A 233 -44.19 -6.38 -30.18
#